data_877de2eea5e0b7cd4f39139609103d54
#
_entry.id   877de2eea5e0b7cd4f39139609103d54
#
_cell.length_a   1.000
_cell.length_b   1.000
_cell.length_c   1.000
_cell.angle_alpha   90.00
_cell.angle_beta   90.00
_cell.angle_gamma   90.00
#
_symmetry.space_group_name_H-M   'P 1'
#
loop_
_entity.id
_entity.type
_entity.pdbx_description
1 polymer ?
#
loop_
_entity_poly.entity_id
_entity_poly.type
_entity_poly.pdbx_seq_one_letter_code
_entity_poly.pdbx_strand_id
1 'polypeptide(L)'
;AASDVYKRQQTRTEKTICLAVSPALKSYGIPGRPRLFEVVQKVKEANYKRRYQAPNRTFLGASDDSVELKKNKTLAIDYIVAPPRMAYYMEYSTKIYDIYLKYIAPEDMHIYSVDEVFVDVTDYLSTYEMTARELAMTMIQDVLKTTGITATAGIGTNKYPVSYTHLRAHE
;
A
#
# COMPACT_ATOMS: atom_id res chain seq x y z
N ALA A 1 -21.52 -21.44 -3.99
CA ALA A 1 -20.10 -21.10 -3.92
C ALA A 1 -19.84 -19.60 -3.66
N ALA A 2 -20.59 -18.68 -4.29
CA ALA A 2 -20.46 -17.24 -4.02
C ALA A 2 -20.92 -16.82 -2.61
N SER A 3 -21.91 -17.51 -2.05
CA SER A 3 -22.45 -17.26 -0.70
C SER A 3 -21.46 -17.61 0.43
N ASP A 4 -20.62 -18.63 0.24
CA ASP A 4 -19.64 -19.05 1.26
C ASP A 4 -18.41 -18.12 1.34
N VAL A 5 -18.02 -17.52 0.22
CA VAL A 5 -16.97 -16.49 0.21
C VAL A 5 -17.46 -15.23 0.93
N TYR A 6 -18.72 -14.87 0.76
CA TYR A 6 -19.32 -13.71 1.43
C TYR A 6 -19.50 -13.93 2.96
N LYS A 7 -19.89 -15.14 3.39
CA LYS A 7 -19.99 -15.49 4.82
C LYS A 7 -18.63 -15.51 5.52
N ARG A 8 -17.55 -15.96 4.87
CA ARG A 8 -16.18 -15.90 5.44
C ARG A 8 -15.68 -14.48 5.65
N GLN A 9 -16.20 -13.49 4.90
CA GLN A 9 -15.82 -12.09 5.07
C GLN A 9 -16.53 -11.42 6.28
N GLN A 10 -17.66 -11.94 6.75
CA GLN A 10 -18.38 -11.40 7.90
C GLN A 10 -17.82 -11.85 9.26
N THR A 11 -16.97 -12.87 9.32
CA THR A 11 -16.36 -13.38 10.56
C THR A 11 -14.90 -12.94 10.71
N ARG A 12 -14.61 -11.65 10.49
CA ARG A 12 -13.28 -11.11 10.82
C ARG A 12 -13.14 -11.03 12.32
N THR A 13 -12.37 -11.93 12.89
CA THR A 13 -11.96 -11.84 14.29
C THR A 13 -10.93 -10.74 14.45
N GLU A 14 -10.82 -10.18 15.65
CA GLU A 14 -9.77 -9.20 16.00
C GLU A 14 -8.34 -9.70 15.74
N LYS A 15 -8.15 -11.02 15.58
CA LYS A 15 -6.87 -11.66 15.24
C LYS A 15 -6.51 -11.57 13.75
N THR A 16 -7.42 -11.11 12.88
CA THR A 16 -7.17 -11.00 11.42
C THR A 16 -6.04 -10.02 11.13
N ILE A 17 -5.10 -10.44 10.28
CA ILE A 17 -4.00 -9.58 9.81
C ILE A 17 -4.54 -8.63 8.73
N CYS A 18 -4.29 -7.33 8.90
CA CYS A 18 -4.56 -6.32 7.89
C CYS A 18 -3.51 -6.41 6.77
N LEU A 19 -3.94 -6.40 5.52
CA LEU A 19 -3.04 -6.46 4.36
C LEU A 19 -2.22 -5.16 4.22
N ALA A 20 -2.85 -4.02 4.49
CA ALA A 20 -2.23 -2.71 4.41
C ALA A 20 -2.87 -1.75 5.41
N VAL A 21 -2.17 -0.67 5.72
CA VAL A 21 -2.62 0.42 6.59
C VAL A 21 -2.32 1.74 5.89
N SER A 22 -3.29 2.65 5.91
CA SER A 22 -3.12 3.98 5.30
C SER A 22 -1.98 4.76 5.97
N PRO A 23 -1.30 5.68 5.24
CA PRO A 23 -0.26 6.54 5.80
C PRO A 23 -0.75 7.34 7.01
N ALA A 24 -2.01 7.77 6.99
CA ALA A 24 -2.63 8.49 8.11
C ALA A 24 -2.67 7.64 9.40
N LEU A 25 -3.07 6.37 9.32
CA LEU A 25 -3.06 5.46 10.46
C LEU A 25 -1.65 5.06 10.88
N LYS A 26 -0.71 4.91 9.95
CA LYS A 26 0.71 4.68 10.26
C LYS A 26 1.32 5.79 11.11
N SER A 27 0.88 7.05 10.92
CA SER A 27 1.36 8.19 11.73
C SER A 27 1.00 8.09 13.22
N TYR A 28 0.06 7.22 13.59
CA TYR A 28 -0.27 6.90 14.99
C TYR A 28 0.51 5.69 15.54
N GLY A 29 1.57 5.25 14.84
CA GLY A 29 2.42 4.15 15.26
C GLY A 29 1.85 2.76 14.98
N ILE A 30 0.95 2.65 14.01
CA ILE A 30 0.39 1.37 13.55
C ILE A 30 1.34 0.80 12.47
N PRO A 31 1.82 -0.46 12.60
CA PRO A 31 2.72 -1.08 11.63
C PRO A 31 2.03 -1.35 10.29
N GLY A 32 2.78 -1.70 9.26
CA GLY A 32 2.25 -1.90 7.91
C GLY A 32 1.29 -3.08 7.76
N ARG A 33 1.49 -4.15 8.55
CA ARG A 33 0.67 -5.38 8.54
C ARG A 33 0.26 -5.79 9.97
N PRO A 34 -0.54 -4.96 10.68
CA PRO A 34 -0.95 -5.23 12.04
C PRO A 34 -2.07 -6.26 12.08
N ARG A 35 -2.28 -6.86 13.24
CA ARG A 35 -3.55 -7.51 13.53
C ARG A 35 -4.62 -6.46 13.84
N LEU A 36 -5.87 -6.75 13.56
CA LEU A 36 -6.95 -5.77 13.75
C LEU A 36 -7.04 -5.28 15.20
N PHE A 37 -6.81 -6.15 16.20
CA PHE A 37 -6.81 -5.72 17.60
C PHE A 37 -5.71 -4.69 17.91
N GLU A 38 -4.55 -4.77 17.25
CA GLU A 38 -3.47 -3.79 17.43
C GLU A 38 -3.87 -2.42 16.89
N VAL A 39 -4.61 -2.41 15.75
CA VAL A 39 -5.20 -1.16 15.22
C VAL A 39 -6.17 -0.55 16.22
N VAL A 40 -7.11 -1.36 16.74
CA VAL A 40 -8.09 -0.93 17.76
C VAL A 40 -7.39 -0.35 18.98
N GLN A 41 -6.37 -1.03 19.49
CA GLN A 41 -5.62 -0.60 20.67
C GLN A 41 -4.88 0.73 20.40
N LYS A 42 -4.17 0.84 19.27
CA LYS A 42 -3.45 2.05 18.91
C LYS A 42 -4.35 3.26 18.69
N VAL A 43 -5.51 3.07 18.07
CA VAL A 43 -6.51 4.13 17.91
C VAL A 43 -7.07 4.55 19.27
N LYS A 44 -7.34 3.62 20.19
CA LYS A 44 -7.75 3.94 21.57
C LYS A 44 -6.69 4.77 22.30
N GLU A 45 -5.41 4.38 22.22
CA GLU A 45 -4.29 5.12 22.80
C GLU A 45 -4.17 6.55 22.22
N ALA A 46 -4.28 6.66 20.88
CA ALA A 46 -4.24 7.95 20.19
C ALA A 46 -5.42 8.84 20.59
N ASN A 47 -6.62 8.28 20.68
CA ASN A 47 -7.83 9.00 21.15
C ASN A 47 -7.73 9.39 22.61
N TYR A 48 -7.14 8.55 23.46
CA TYR A 48 -6.88 8.94 24.86
C TYR A 48 -6.02 10.20 24.94
N LYS A 49 -4.89 10.23 24.22
CA LYS A 49 -4.01 11.41 24.16
C LYS A 49 -4.72 12.62 23.55
N ARG A 50 -5.47 12.41 22.46
CA ARG A 50 -6.20 13.46 21.74
C ARG A 50 -7.28 14.11 22.59
N ARG A 51 -7.94 13.35 23.47
CA ARG A 51 -8.97 13.86 24.37
C ARG A 51 -8.51 15.02 25.23
N TYR A 52 -7.23 15.05 25.65
CA TYR A 52 -6.68 16.18 26.41
C TYR A 52 -6.58 17.47 25.60
N GLN A 53 -6.66 17.41 24.27
CA GLN A 53 -6.67 18.56 23.37
C GLN A 53 -8.09 19.04 23.03
N ALA A 54 -9.11 18.23 23.36
CA ALA A 54 -10.50 18.58 23.11
C ALA A 54 -11.05 19.47 24.22
N PRO A 55 -11.94 20.45 23.91
CA PRO A 55 -12.63 21.25 24.91
C PRO A 55 -13.37 20.35 25.90
N ASN A 56 -13.27 20.68 27.19
CA ASN A 56 -13.84 19.90 28.28
C ASN A 56 -13.48 18.40 28.28
N ARG A 57 -12.38 18.02 27.57
CA ARG A 57 -11.91 16.64 27.41
C ARG A 57 -12.99 15.71 26.86
N THR A 58 -13.90 16.22 26.03
CA THR A 58 -15.00 15.46 25.44
C THR A 58 -15.00 15.60 23.94
N PHE A 59 -15.19 14.48 23.21
CA PHE A 59 -15.36 14.51 21.78
C PHE A 59 -16.84 14.77 21.44
N LEU A 60 -17.07 15.57 20.40
CA LEU A 60 -18.40 15.89 19.86
C LEU A 60 -18.79 14.96 18.71
N GLY A 61 -17.84 14.16 18.20
CA GLY A 61 -18.02 13.23 17.09
C GLY A 61 -16.75 12.45 16.81
N ALA A 62 -16.70 11.78 15.65
CA ALA A 62 -15.52 11.06 15.15
C ALA A 62 -15.37 11.31 13.65
N SER A 63 -14.14 11.17 13.13
CA SER A 63 -13.84 11.26 11.69
C SER A 63 -12.71 10.32 11.32
N ASP A 64 -12.76 9.79 10.12
CA ASP A 64 -11.70 9.01 9.46
C ASP A 64 -10.87 9.87 8.49
N ASP A 65 -11.26 11.14 8.27
CA ASP A 65 -10.51 12.09 7.47
C ASP A 65 -9.38 12.75 8.28
N SER A 66 -8.14 12.47 7.87
CA SER A 66 -6.95 13.00 8.52
C SER A 66 -6.82 14.53 8.42
N VAL A 67 -7.37 15.15 7.38
CA VAL A 67 -7.36 16.60 7.19
C VAL A 67 -8.35 17.27 8.17
N GLU A 68 -9.55 16.71 8.28
CA GLU A 68 -10.54 17.16 9.23
C GLU A 68 -10.05 16.99 10.68
N LEU A 69 -9.46 15.86 11.00
CA LEU A 69 -8.88 15.59 12.32
C LEU A 69 -7.77 16.57 12.71
N LYS A 70 -6.97 17.06 11.76
CA LYS A 70 -5.96 18.09 12.03
C LYS A 70 -6.58 19.43 12.36
N LYS A 71 -7.68 19.80 11.67
CA LYS A 71 -8.37 21.09 11.84
C LYS A 71 -9.26 21.09 13.07
N ASN A 72 -9.92 19.98 13.38
CA ASN A 72 -10.92 19.89 14.44
C ASN A 72 -10.51 18.93 15.55
N LYS A 73 -10.13 19.46 16.70
CA LYS A 73 -9.70 18.69 17.88
C LYS A 73 -10.87 18.10 18.68
N THR A 74 -12.11 18.48 18.39
CA THR A 74 -13.30 17.94 19.05
C THR A 74 -13.73 16.57 18.48
N LEU A 75 -13.08 16.09 17.40
CA LEU A 75 -13.39 14.81 16.78
C LEU A 75 -12.43 13.73 17.26
N ALA A 76 -12.99 12.55 17.59
CA ALA A 76 -12.22 11.33 17.79
C ALA A 76 -11.70 10.79 16.46
N ILE A 77 -10.58 10.08 16.50
CA ILE A 77 -10.07 9.32 15.36
C ILE A 77 -10.96 8.10 15.17
N ASP A 78 -11.46 7.92 13.96
CA ASP A 78 -12.11 6.71 13.48
C ASP A 78 -11.36 6.15 12.28
N TYR A 79 -11.77 4.97 11.78
CA TYR A 79 -11.14 4.33 10.64
C TYR A 79 -12.09 3.35 9.95
N ILE A 80 -11.87 3.13 8.66
CA ILE A 80 -12.65 2.19 7.85
C ILE A 80 -11.87 0.89 7.69
N VAL A 81 -12.50 -0.25 7.97
CA VAL A 81 -11.96 -1.58 7.68
C VAL A 81 -12.48 -2.05 6.33
N ALA A 82 -11.68 -1.85 5.28
CA ALA A 82 -12.03 -2.28 3.93
C ALA A 82 -11.94 -3.81 3.79
N PRO A 83 -12.95 -4.49 3.22
CA PRO A 83 -12.86 -5.91 2.90
C PRO A 83 -11.87 -6.14 1.73
N PRO A 84 -11.02 -7.20 1.77
CA PRO A 84 -10.12 -7.51 0.66
C PRO A 84 -10.91 -8.00 -0.55
N ARG A 85 -10.50 -7.57 -1.73
CA ARG A 85 -11.09 -7.94 -3.04
C ARG A 85 -10.03 -8.61 -3.90
N MET A 86 -9.66 -9.86 -3.59
CA MET A 86 -8.54 -10.57 -4.23
C MET A 86 -8.67 -10.65 -5.76
N ALA A 87 -9.86 -10.94 -6.29
CA ALA A 87 -10.08 -10.96 -7.74
C ALA A 87 -9.75 -9.60 -8.39
N TYR A 88 -10.13 -8.51 -7.74
CA TYR A 88 -9.83 -7.16 -8.20
C TYR A 88 -8.33 -6.83 -8.12
N TYR A 89 -7.64 -7.31 -7.09
CA TYR A 89 -6.20 -7.14 -6.99
C TYR A 89 -5.47 -7.91 -8.09
N MET A 90 -5.90 -9.13 -8.40
CA MET A 90 -5.35 -9.92 -9.52
C MET A 90 -5.58 -9.24 -10.87
N GLU A 91 -6.75 -8.65 -11.10
CA GLU A 91 -7.04 -7.88 -12.31
C GLU A 91 -6.05 -6.72 -12.49
N TYR A 92 -5.81 -5.94 -11.43
CA TYR A 92 -4.86 -4.83 -11.50
C TYR A 92 -3.40 -5.30 -11.60
N SER A 93 -3.04 -6.41 -10.94
CA SER A 93 -1.73 -7.05 -11.09
C SER A 93 -1.46 -7.40 -12.56
N THR A 94 -2.44 -8.02 -13.23
CA THR A 94 -2.33 -8.35 -14.67
C THR A 94 -2.20 -7.08 -15.53
N LYS A 95 -3.00 -6.04 -15.27
CA LYS A 95 -2.86 -4.76 -15.99
C LYS A 95 -1.48 -4.13 -15.83
N ILE A 96 -0.90 -4.20 -14.63
CA ILE A 96 0.44 -3.68 -14.37
C ILE A 96 1.49 -4.53 -15.10
N TYR A 97 1.34 -5.85 -15.10
CA TYR A 97 2.22 -6.74 -15.84
C TYR A 97 2.17 -6.46 -17.34
N ASP A 98 0.99 -6.23 -17.93
CA ASP A 98 0.82 -5.86 -19.34
C ASP A 98 1.53 -4.51 -19.68
N ILE A 99 1.61 -3.60 -18.70
CA ILE A 99 2.38 -2.37 -18.86
C ILE A 99 3.88 -2.68 -18.92
N TYR A 100 4.39 -3.54 -18.06
CA TYR A 100 5.80 -3.92 -18.08
C TYR A 100 6.20 -4.63 -19.37
N LEU A 101 5.30 -5.44 -19.96
CA LEU A 101 5.50 -6.11 -21.25
C LEU A 101 5.71 -5.14 -22.43
N LYS A 102 5.36 -3.87 -22.30
CA LYS A 102 5.67 -2.86 -23.33
C LYS A 102 7.17 -2.54 -23.41
N TYR A 103 7.89 -2.79 -22.33
CA TYR A 103 9.29 -2.40 -22.15
C TYR A 103 10.22 -3.60 -22.13
N ILE A 104 9.80 -4.71 -21.56
CA ILE A 104 10.62 -5.87 -21.22
C ILE A 104 9.93 -7.14 -21.72
N ALA A 105 10.71 -8.04 -22.29
CA ALA A 105 10.21 -9.35 -22.73
C ALA A 105 9.83 -10.24 -21.52
N PRO A 106 8.85 -11.12 -21.66
CA PRO A 106 8.36 -11.96 -20.56
C PRO A 106 9.43 -12.89 -19.99
N GLU A 107 10.42 -13.32 -20.76
CA GLU A 107 11.54 -14.17 -20.33
C GLU A 107 12.47 -13.49 -19.34
N ASP A 108 12.55 -12.14 -19.38
CA ASP A 108 13.39 -11.34 -18.49
C ASP A 108 12.63 -10.81 -17.25
N MET A 109 11.37 -11.28 -17.10
CA MET A 109 10.53 -10.96 -15.96
C MET A 109 10.25 -12.19 -15.10
N HIS A 110 10.40 -12.05 -13.79
CA HIS A 110 10.03 -13.07 -12.82
C HIS A 110 8.96 -12.54 -11.86
N ILE A 111 7.72 -13.03 -12.00
CA ILE A 111 6.63 -12.68 -11.09
C ILE A 111 6.87 -13.40 -9.77
N TYR A 112 7.16 -12.63 -8.72
CA TYR A 112 7.39 -13.16 -7.39
C TYR A 112 6.09 -13.24 -6.58
N SER A 113 5.21 -12.24 -6.68
CA SER A 113 3.90 -12.20 -6.03
C SER A 113 2.89 -11.37 -6.84
N VAL A 114 1.69 -11.19 -6.30
CA VAL A 114 0.62 -10.36 -6.92
C VAL A 114 1.07 -8.90 -7.14
N ASP A 115 1.99 -8.42 -6.30
CA ASP A 115 2.43 -7.02 -6.24
C ASP A 115 3.95 -6.85 -6.39
N GLU A 116 4.69 -7.94 -6.67
CA GLU A 116 6.14 -7.92 -6.80
C GLU A 116 6.61 -8.65 -8.06
N VAL A 117 7.47 -8.01 -8.84
CA VAL A 117 8.13 -8.56 -10.02
C VAL A 117 9.61 -8.22 -10.00
N PHE A 118 10.47 -9.17 -10.35
CA PHE A 118 11.86 -8.94 -10.68
C PHE A 118 12.01 -8.84 -12.19
N VAL A 119 12.81 -7.88 -12.62
CA VAL A 119 13.04 -7.59 -14.05
C VAL A 119 14.54 -7.49 -14.29
N ASP A 120 15.05 -8.28 -15.23
CA ASP A 120 16.40 -8.08 -15.75
C ASP A 120 16.35 -7.03 -16.86
N VAL A 121 17.05 -5.92 -16.65
CA VAL A 121 17.09 -4.81 -17.59
C VAL A 121 18.42 -4.67 -18.30
N THR A 122 19.34 -5.61 -18.09
CA THR A 122 20.74 -5.51 -18.53
C THR A 122 20.85 -5.22 -20.03
N ASP A 123 20.18 -5.99 -20.87
CA ASP A 123 20.26 -5.88 -22.33
C ASP A 123 19.41 -4.72 -22.88
N TYR A 124 18.48 -4.18 -22.08
CA TYR A 124 17.57 -3.13 -22.50
C TYR A 124 18.17 -1.74 -22.35
N LEU A 125 19.15 -1.55 -21.46
CA LEU A 125 19.71 -0.23 -21.17
C LEU A 125 20.40 0.38 -22.41
N SER A 126 21.09 -0.45 -23.19
CA SER A 126 21.70 0.00 -24.44
C SER A 126 20.67 0.28 -25.53
N THR A 127 19.61 -0.54 -25.62
CA THR A 127 18.53 -0.41 -26.60
C THR A 127 17.72 0.85 -26.40
N TYR A 128 17.42 1.18 -25.14
CA TYR A 128 16.67 2.39 -24.79
C TYR A 128 17.55 3.64 -24.59
N GLU A 129 18.85 3.48 -24.62
CA GLU A 129 19.82 4.56 -24.30
C GLU A 129 19.53 5.19 -22.93
N MET A 130 19.09 4.39 -21.96
CA MET A 130 18.68 4.80 -20.62
C MET A 130 19.52 4.13 -19.53
N THR A 131 19.66 4.79 -18.41
CA THR A 131 20.12 4.15 -17.19
C THR A 131 19.00 3.26 -16.60
N ALA A 132 19.36 2.29 -15.76
CA ALA A 132 18.38 1.45 -15.07
C ALA A 132 17.36 2.26 -14.25
N ARG A 133 17.80 3.41 -13.69
CA ARG A 133 16.92 4.33 -12.96
C ARG A 133 15.91 5.00 -13.88
N GLU A 134 16.34 5.50 -15.03
CA GLU A 134 15.46 6.17 -16.00
C GLU A 134 14.42 5.19 -16.55
N LEU A 135 14.83 3.97 -16.91
CA LEU A 135 13.93 2.95 -17.38
C LEU A 135 12.91 2.55 -16.28
N ALA A 136 13.36 2.31 -15.05
CA ALA A 136 12.47 2.01 -13.93
C ALA A 136 11.49 3.16 -13.65
N MET A 137 11.93 4.41 -13.69
CA MET A 137 11.06 5.57 -13.51
C MET A 137 10.04 5.71 -14.63
N THR A 138 10.43 5.44 -15.88
CA THR A 138 9.51 5.42 -17.03
C THR A 138 8.40 4.38 -16.84
N MET A 139 8.76 3.17 -16.45
CA MET A 139 7.81 2.09 -16.19
C MET A 139 6.86 2.44 -15.03
N ILE A 140 7.38 2.96 -13.91
CA ILE A 140 6.58 3.39 -12.75
C ILE A 140 5.61 4.51 -13.12
N GLN A 141 6.03 5.47 -13.91
CA GLN A 141 5.17 6.57 -14.37
C GLN A 141 4.07 6.09 -15.31
N ASP A 142 4.36 5.11 -16.19
CA ASP A 142 3.32 4.51 -17.05
C ASP A 142 2.29 3.74 -16.21
N VAL A 143 2.74 2.99 -15.19
CA VAL A 143 1.84 2.34 -14.22
C VAL A 143 0.94 3.36 -13.53
N LEU A 144 1.52 4.43 -12.99
CA LEU A 144 0.75 5.48 -12.31
C LEU A 144 -0.26 6.16 -13.25
N LYS A 145 0.17 6.51 -14.46
CA LYS A 145 -0.67 7.17 -15.46
C LYS A 145 -1.83 6.28 -15.93
N THR A 146 -1.57 4.99 -16.09
CA THR A 146 -2.55 4.04 -16.64
C THR A 146 -3.51 3.51 -15.58
N THR A 147 -3.02 3.27 -14.37
CA THR A 147 -3.81 2.60 -13.31
C THR A 147 -4.15 3.49 -12.12
N GLY A 148 -3.49 4.63 -11.95
CA GLY A 148 -3.57 5.46 -10.76
C GLY A 148 -2.85 4.87 -9.54
N ILE A 149 -2.14 3.74 -9.69
CA ILE A 149 -1.43 3.05 -8.61
C ILE A 149 0.03 3.49 -8.60
N THR A 150 0.53 3.86 -7.42
CA THR A 150 1.95 4.15 -7.22
C THR A 150 2.74 2.86 -7.07
N ALA A 151 3.90 2.78 -7.73
CA ALA A 151 4.84 1.69 -7.59
C ALA A 151 6.20 2.21 -7.06
N THR A 152 7.00 1.31 -6.52
CA THR A 152 8.37 1.58 -6.10
C THR A 152 9.30 0.57 -6.77
N ALA A 153 10.55 0.96 -7.05
CA ALA A 153 11.55 0.06 -7.58
C ALA A 153 12.81 0.10 -6.73
N GLY A 154 13.40 -1.07 -6.52
CA GLY A 154 14.78 -1.23 -6.06
C GLY A 154 15.66 -1.63 -7.23
N ILE A 155 16.88 -1.08 -7.32
CA ILE A 155 17.84 -1.39 -8.37
C ILE A 155 19.09 -1.99 -7.73
N GLY A 156 19.54 -3.12 -8.24
CA GLY A 156 20.74 -3.80 -7.77
C GLY A 156 21.36 -4.63 -8.88
N THR A 157 22.58 -5.13 -8.66
CA THR A 157 23.31 -5.98 -9.60
C THR A 157 22.81 -7.42 -9.64
N ASN A 158 21.97 -7.79 -8.69
CA ASN A 158 21.28 -9.08 -8.63
C ASN A 158 20.03 -8.95 -7.74
N LYS A 159 19.15 -9.97 -7.71
CA LYS A 159 17.88 -9.94 -6.98
C LYS A 159 18.00 -9.89 -5.44
N TYR A 160 19.14 -10.22 -4.85
CA TYR A 160 19.29 -10.23 -3.39
C TYR A 160 19.39 -8.83 -2.76
N PRO A 161 20.18 -7.87 -3.28
CA PRO A 161 20.22 -6.51 -2.75
C PRO A 161 18.92 -5.74 -2.95
N VAL A 162 18.16 -6.03 -4.02
CA VAL A 162 16.90 -5.34 -4.34
C VAL A 162 15.84 -5.54 -3.25
N SER A 163 15.84 -6.71 -2.62
CA SER A 163 14.89 -7.02 -1.53
C SER A 163 15.10 -6.17 -0.26
N TYR A 164 16.26 -5.53 -0.10
CA TYR A 164 16.60 -4.72 1.08
C TYR A 164 16.63 -3.21 0.82
N THR A 165 16.71 -2.77 -0.43
CA THR A 165 16.77 -1.35 -0.80
C THR A 165 15.42 -0.86 -1.30
N HIS A 166 14.53 -0.46 -0.39
CA HIS A 166 13.37 0.33 -0.75
C HIS A 166 13.81 1.74 -1.13
N LEU A 167 14.06 1.98 -2.41
CA LEU A 167 14.11 3.33 -2.94
C LEU A 167 12.70 3.92 -2.84
N ARG A 168 12.48 4.75 -1.82
CA ARG A 168 11.30 5.61 -1.78
C ARG A 168 11.43 6.58 -2.96
N ALA A 169 10.59 6.42 -3.96
CA ALA A 169 10.35 7.47 -4.95
C ALA A 169 9.49 8.54 -4.25
N HIS A 170 10.16 9.39 -3.46
CA HIS A 170 9.66 10.68 -3.02
C HIS A 170 10.64 11.71 -3.55
N GLU A 171 10.19 12.39 -4.59
CA GLU A 171 10.34 13.84 -4.88
C GLU A 171 9.88 14.10 -6.30
#